data_5172ccd22cd54e963b7d90a9b25750af
#
_entry.id   5172ccd22cd54e963b7d90a9b25750af
#
_cell.length_a   1.000
_cell.length_b   1.000
_cell.length_c   1.000
_cell.angle_alpha   90.00
_cell.angle_beta   90.00
_cell.angle_gamma   90.00
#
_symmetry.space_group_name_H-M   'P 1'
#
loop_
_entity.id
_entity.type
_entity.pdbx_description
1 polymer ?
#
loop_
_entity_poly.entity_id
_entity_poly.type
_entity_poly.pdbx_seq_one_letter_code
_entity_poly.pdbx_strand_id
1 'polypeptide(L)'
;MTTDTMTLKGSLSDRDSWDAADACSIARALDVLGTRSAMMLIREAYYGGHRFDDLARRAGITEAIAAKRLRELVEADIFARRAYREPGQRTRDEYVLTERGRDLFPALVGLMSWGDRYLSDRDGPPIYLTHSGCGAPLQTSVHCTAGHEVTVDETTAEVSPRQLASARSRKSSSHR
;
A
#
# COMPACT_ATOMS: atom_id res chain seq x y z
N MET A 1 -21.89 -25.36 -0.78
CA MET A 1 -20.47 -25.10 -1.04
C MET A 1 -20.31 -23.59 -1.04
N THR A 2 -19.89 -23.00 0.06
CA THR A 2 -19.50 -21.60 0.14
C THR A 2 -18.24 -21.42 -0.73
N THR A 3 -18.34 -20.65 -1.78
CA THR A 3 -17.17 -20.31 -2.61
C THR A 3 -16.40 -19.24 -1.86
N ASP A 4 -15.22 -19.58 -1.32
CA ASP A 4 -14.31 -18.62 -0.65
C ASP A 4 -13.69 -17.60 -1.62
N THR A 5 -14.46 -17.16 -2.61
CA THR A 5 -14.02 -16.24 -3.67
C THR A 5 -15.09 -15.20 -3.97
N MET A 6 -14.66 -14.05 -4.48
CA MET A 6 -15.56 -13.01 -4.96
C MET A 6 -16.45 -13.49 -6.11
N THR A 7 -17.64 -12.94 -6.20
CA THR A 7 -18.51 -13.09 -7.38
C THR A 7 -17.99 -12.20 -8.51
N LEU A 8 -17.70 -12.80 -9.67
CA LEU A 8 -17.27 -12.05 -10.87
C LEU A 8 -18.48 -11.78 -11.79
N LYS A 9 -18.63 -10.54 -12.28
CA LYS A 9 -19.72 -10.12 -13.17
C LYS A 9 -19.19 -9.53 -14.50
N GLY A 10 -20.05 -9.56 -15.50
CA GLY A 10 -19.76 -9.00 -16.82
C GLY A 10 -18.59 -9.72 -17.49
N SER A 11 -17.68 -8.96 -18.11
CA SER A 11 -16.49 -9.52 -18.77
C SER A 11 -15.51 -10.21 -17.83
N LEU A 12 -15.55 -9.95 -16.52
CA LEU A 12 -14.71 -10.66 -15.55
C LEU A 12 -15.15 -12.10 -15.31
N SER A 13 -16.42 -12.45 -15.58
CA SER A 13 -16.89 -13.84 -15.42
C SER A 13 -16.28 -14.80 -16.46
N ASP A 14 -15.84 -14.26 -17.59
CA ASP A 14 -15.04 -15.01 -18.58
C ASP A 14 -13.56 -14.61 -18.41
N ARG A 15 -12.82 -15.44 -17.68
CA ARG A 15 -11.42 -15.18 -17.35
C ARG A 15 -10.48 -15.18 -18.55
N ASP A 16 -10.85 -15.83 -19.64
CA ASP A 16 -10.05 -15.89 -20.87
C ASP A 16 -10.26 -14.65 -21.75
N SER A 17 -11.38 -13.95 -21.56
CA SER A 17 -11.71 -12.76 -22.35
C SER A 17 -11.16 -11.46 -21.78
N TRP A 18 -10.61 -11.44 -20.56
CA TRP A 18 -10.20 -10.23 -19.88
C TRP A 18 -8.79 -10.31 -19.30
N ASP A 19 -7.92 -9.44 -19.80
CA ASP A 19 -6.58 -9.20 -19.25
C ASP A 19 -6.52 -7.80 -18.66
N ALA A 20 -6.25 -7.72 -17.35
CA ALA A 20 -6.16 -6.49 -16.60
C ALA A 20 -4.73 -6.05 -16.31
N ALA A 21 -3.71 -6.77 -16.79
CA ALA A 21 -2.34 -6.59 -16.33
C ALA A 21 -1.92 -5.10 -16.32
N ASP A 22 -2.19 -4.36 -17.39
CA ASP A 22 -1.81 -2.94 -17.51
C ASP A 22 -2.73 -1.97 -16.73
N ALA A 23 -3.94 -2.39 -16.37
CA ALA A 23 -4.96 -1.56 -15.71
C ALA A 23 -5.18 -1.92 -14.23
N CYS A 24 -4.52 -2.95 -13.74
CA CYS A 24 -4.70 -3.46 -12.39
C CYS A 24 -4.20 -2.46 -11.33
N SER A 25 -5.09 -1.98 -10.47
CA SER A 25 -4.72 -1.06 -9.37
C SER A 25 -3.72 -1.67 -8.40
N ILE A 26 -3.80 -2.99 -8.16
CA ILE A 26 -2.85 -3.72 -7.31
C ILE A 26 -1.47 -3.74 -7.98
N ALA A 27 -1.38 -4.05 -9.28
CA ALA A 27 -0.11 -4.04 -10.00
C ALA A 27 0.56 -2.67 -9.92
N ARG A 28 -0.18 -1.59 -10.23
CA ARG A 28 0.32 -0.21 -10.14
C ARG A 28 0.74 0.19 -8.71
N ALA A 29 0.04 -0.27 -7.69
CA ALA A 29 0.44 -0.04 -6.31
C ALA A 29 1.74 -0.80 -5.98
N LEU A 30 1.87 -2.03 -6.46
CA LEU A 30 3.07 -2.84 -6.24
C LEU A 30 4.29 -2.34 -7.04
N ASP A 31 4.12 -1.64 -8.16
CA ASP A 31 5.22 -0.96 -8.85
C ASP A 31 5.91 0.06 -7.93
N VAL A 32 5.16 0.71 -7.06
CA VAL A 32 5.68 1.68 -6.08
C VAL A 32 6.07 1.01 -4.75
N LEU A 33 5.23 0.14 -4.23
CA LEU A 33 5.29 -0.38 -2.87
C LEU A 33 5.86 -1.80 -2.78
N GLY A 34 5.96 -2.52 -3.90
CA GLY A 34 6.16 -3.98 -3.96
C GLY A 34 7.53 -4.48 -3.51
N THR A 35 8.39 -3.62 -2.98
CA THR A 35 9.67 -4.05 -2.43
C THR A 35 9.66 -4.01 -0.91
N ARG A 36 10.30 -5.01 -0.28
CA ARG A 36 10.49 -5.03 1.17
C ARG A 36 11.09 -3.72 1.68
N SER A 37 12.10 -3.18 0.99
CA SER A 37 12.76 -1.93 1.38
C SER A 37 11.84 -0.71 1.34
N ALA A 38 10.95 -0.59 0.36
CA ALA A 38 9.97 0.49 0.31
C ALA A 38 9.01 0.42 1.51
N MET A 39 8.43 -0.76 1.75
CA MET A 39 7.49 -0.94 2.86
C MET A 39 8.15 -0.74 4.23
N MET A 40 9.41 -1.16 4.41
CA MET A 40 10.13 -0.93 5.66
C MET A 40 10.42 0.56 5.89
N LEU A 41 10.78 1.33 4.87
CA LEU A 41 10.98 2.78 4.98
C LEU A 41 9.66 3.50 5.34
N ILE A 42 8.54 3.13 4.71
CA ILE A 42 7.22 3.68 5.01
C ILE A 42 6.81 3.33 6.45
N ARG A 43 7.02 2.09 6.90
CA ARG A 43 6.77 1.69 8.28
C ARG A 43 7.55 2.54 9.28
N GLU A 44 8.85 2.75 9.04
CA GLU A 44 9.68 3.56 9.94
C GLU A 44 9.22 5.01 9.98
N ALA A 45 8.71 5.55 8.88
CA ALA A 45 8.14 6.90 8.87
C ALA A 45 6.86 7.00 9.71
N TYR A 46 6.00 5.97 9.71
CA TYR A 46 4.85 5.90 10.62
C TYR A 46 5.27 5.80 12.09
N TYR A 47 6.44 5.23 12.38
CA TYR A 47 7.02 5.19 13.73
C TYR A 47 7.77 6.49 14.10
N GLY A 48 7.69 7.53 13.26
CA GLY A 48 8.28 8.84 13.50
C GLY A 48 9.71 9.02 12.96
N GLY A 49 10.23 8.05 12.23
CA GLY A 49 11.50 8.19 11.50
C GLY A 49 11.37 9.23 10.38
N HIS A 50 12.32 10.15 10.29
CA HIS A 50 12.33 11.18 9.25
C HIS A 50 13.73 11.48 8.70
N ARG A 51 14.81 11.08 9.39
CA ARG A 51 16.18 11.31 8.94
C ARG A 51 16.66 10.13 8.10
N PHE A 52 17.42 10.42 7.06
CA PHE A 52 17.95 9.42 6.14
C PHE A 52 18.67 8.26 6.85
N ASP A 53 19.64 8.59 7.70
CA ASP A 53 20.47 7.60 8.38
C ASP A 53 19.66 6.70 9.32
N ASP A 54 18.66 7.30 10.02
CA ASP A 54 17.79 6.57 10.94
C ASP A 54 16.82 5.66 10.17
N LEU A 55 16.21 6.16 9.10
CA LEU A 55 15.34 5.36 8.21
C LEU A 55 16.09 4.17 7.62
N ALA A 56 17.30 4.37 7.07
CA ALA A 56 18.09 3.30 6.48
C ALA A 56 18.47 2.22 7.53
N ARG A 57 18.98 2.66 8.67
CA ARG A 57 19.40 1.79 9.76
C ARG A 57 18.23 0.97 10.32
N ARG A 58 17.10 1.60 10.62
CA ARG A 58 15.92 0.94 11.20
C ARG A 58 15.18 0.05 10.20
N ALA A 59 15.17 0.42 8.92
CA ALA A 59 14.64 -0.44 7.86
C ALA A 59 15.53 -1.66 7.59
N GLY A 60 16.75 -1.71 8.15
CA GLY A 60 17.71 -2.81 7.98
C GLY A 60 18.21 -2.93 6.54
N ILE A 61 18.47 -1.79 5.88
CA ILE A 61 18.92 -1.72 4.49
C ILE A 61 20.18 -0.85 4.39
N THR A 62 20.95 -1.04 3.31
CA THR A 62 22.14 -0.22 3.05
C THR A 62 21.73 1.20 2.63
N GLU A 63 22.63 2.17 2.88
CA GLU A 63 22.40 3.57 2.46
C GLU A 63 22.15 3.70 0.96
N ALA A 64 22.82 2.91 0.13
CA ALA A 64 22.61 2.91 -1.32
C ALA A 64 21.18 2.48 -1.69
N ILE A 65 20.65 1.44 -1.04
CA ILE A 65 19.26 1.00 -1.24
C ILE A 65 18.30 2.05 -0.69
N ALA A 66 18.56 2.61 0.49
CA ALA A 66 17.74 3.64 1.09
C ALA A 66 17.66 4.88 0.20
N ALA A 67 18.79 5.37 -0.31
CA ALA A 67 18.85 6.53 -1.21
C ALA A 67 18.04 6.32 -2.49
N LYS A 68 18.15 5.13 -3.10
CA LYS A 68 17.38 4.76 -4.28
C LYS A 68 15.87 4.76 -3.97
N ARG A 69 15.46 4.02 -2.91
CA ARG A 69 14.04 3.86 -2.57
C ARG A 69 13.39 5.15 -2.09
N LEU A 70 14.06 5.95 -1.29
CA LEU A 70 13.54 7.24 -0.85
C LEU A 70 13.35 8.21 -2.03
N ARG A 71 14.22 8.17 -3.04
CA ARG A 71 14.03 8.94 -4.27
C ARG A 71 12.77 8.50 -5.01
N GLU A 72 12.61 7.19 -5.25
CA GLU A 72 11.43 6.61 -5.91
C GLU A 72 10.14 6.94 -5.15
N LEU A 73 10.16 6.86 -3.81
CA LEU A 73 9.02 7.19 -2.96
C LEU A 73 8.70 8.69 -2.94
N VAL A 74 9.69 9.57 -3.11
CA VAL A 74 9.48 11.01 -3.31
C VAL A 74 8.88 11.29 -4.68
N GLU A 75 9.38 10.65 -5.74
CA GLU A 75 8.83 10.75 -7.10
C GLU A 75 7.39 10.24 -7.18
N ALA A 76 7.05 9.23 -6.39
CA ALA A 76 5.70 8.70 -6.26
C ALA A 76 4.80 9.51 -5.31
N ASP A 77 5.28 10.62 -4.76
CA ASP A 77 4.56 11.48 -3.81
C ASP A 77 4.12 10.75 -2.53
N ILE A 78 4.87 9.75 -2.08
CA ILE A 78 4.68 9.09 -0.79
C ILE A 78 5.43 9.85 0.31
N PHE A 79 6.64 10.31 0.00
CA PHE A 79 7.44 11.19 0.85
C PHE A 79 7.61 12.57 0.21
N ALA A 80 7.70 13.59 1.06
CA ALA A 80 8.23 14.89 0.70
C ALA A 80 9.59 15.11 1.40
N ARG A 81 10.50 15.82 0.74
CA ARG A 81 11.72 16.30 1.36
C ARG A 81 11.46 17.63 2.04
N ARG A 82 11.94 17.77 3.26
CA ARG A 82 11.91 19.01 4.00
C ARG A 82 13.32 19.35 4.48
N ALA A 83 13.83 20.51 4.06
CA ALA A 83 15.13 20.94 4.52
C ALA A 83 15.11 21.27 6.01
N TYR A 84 16.08 20.78 6.76
CA TYR A 84 16.31 21.12 8.14
C TYR A 84 17.77 21.47 8.39
N ARG A 85 18.03 22.28 9.41
CA ARG A 85 19.37 22.66 9.80
C ARG A 85 19.49 22.68 11.33
N GLU A 86 20.45 21.93 11.84
CA GLU A 86 20.84 22.03 13.23
C GLU A 86 21.87 23.15 13.43
N PRO A 87 21.89 23.80 14.60
CA PRO A 87 22.89 24.85 14.89
C PRO A 87 24.31 24.31 14.65
N GLY A 88 25.10 25.02 13.85
CA GLY A 88 26.49 24.65 13.52
C GLY A 88 26.65 23.53 12.50
N GLN A 89 25.57 23.00 11.93
CA GLN A 89 25.63 21.94 10.91
C GLN A 89 25.17 22.42 9.53
N ARG A 90 25.58 21.66 8.50
CA ARG A 90 25.11 21.85 7.12
C ARG A 90 23.63 21.49 7.03
N THR A 91 22.89 22.23 6.21
CA THR A 91 21.50 21.89 5.85
C THR A 91 21.42 20.47 5.27
N ARG A 92 20.48 19.68 5.74
CA ARG A 92 20.16 18.32 5.31
C ARG A 92 18.67 18.22 4.99
N ASP A 93 18.28 17.17 4.29
CA ASP A 93 16.88 16.84 4.04
C ASP A 93 16.39 15.81 5.05
N GLU A 94 15.16 16.00 5.53
CA GLU A 94 14.38 14.98 6.19
C GLU A 94 13.22 14.53 5.27
N TYR A 95 12.72 13.34 5.51
CA TYR A 95 11.66 12.72 4.73
C TYR A 95 10.40 12.64 5.58
N VAL A 96 9.33 13.25 5.10
CA VAL A 96 8.03 13.27 5.80
C VAL A 96 6.96 12.66 4.91
N LEU A 97 6.04 11.90 5.50
CA LEU A 97 4.91 11.35 4.74
C LEU A 97 4.02 12.47 4.22
N THR A 98 3.69 12.42 2.94
CA THR A 98 2.65 13.26 2.33
C THR A 98 1.26 12.79 2.78
N GLU A 99 0.19 13.44 2.34
CA GLU A 99 -1.17 12.94 2.50
C GLU A 99 -1.31 11.55 1.86
N ARG A 100 -0.86 11.40 0.61
CA ARG A 100 -0.85 10.13 -0.12
C ARG A 100 -0.05 9.03 0.60
N GLY A 101 1.06 9.40 1.23
CA GLY A 101 1.84 8.48 2.07
C GLY A 101 1.07 8.07 3.32
N ARG A 102 0.33 8.98 3.96
CA ARG A 102 -0.50 8.68 5.14
C ARG A 102 -1.71 7.80 4.82
N ASP A 103 -2.27 7.91 3.62
CA ASP A 103 -3.41 7.09 3.17
C ASP A 103 -3.06 5.60 3.02
N LEU A 104 -1.78 5.24 3.05
CA LEU A 104 -1.32 3.83 3.07
C LEU A 104 -1.48 3.17 4.45
N PHE A 105 -1.82 3.92 5.50
CA PHE A 105 -1.89 3.39 6.86
C PHE A 105 -2.80 2.15 6.98
N PRO A 106 -4.05 2.13 6.44
CA PRO A 106 -4.90 0.95 6.52
C PRO A 106 -4.30 -0.28 5.83
N ALA A 107 -3.61 -0.09 4.69
CA ALA A 107 -2.95 -1.18 3.98
C ALA A 107 -1.76 -1.74 4.78
N LEU A 108 -0.97 -0.86 5.42
CA LEU A 108 0.13 -1.27 6.29
C LEU A 108 -0.38 -2.07 7.49
N VAL A 109 -1.44 -1.57 8.18
CA VAL A 109 -2.04 -2.27 9.33
C VAL A 109 -2.61 -3.62 8.91
N GLY A 110 -3.28 -3.68 7.74
CA GLY A 110 -3.79 -4.95 7.19
C GLY A 110 -2.68 -5.97 6.93
N LEU A 111 -1.58 -5.52 6.32
CA LEU A 111 -0.42 -6.38 6.06
C LEU A 111 0.25 -6.85 7.37
N MET A 112 0.37 -5.96 8.36
CA MET A 112 0.89 -6.30 9.70
C MET A 112 -0.02 -7.33 10.37
N SER A 113 -1.34 -7.09 10.43
CA SER A 113 -2.30 -8.01 11.06
C SER A 113 -2.28 -9.41 10.43
N TRP A 114 -2.13 -9.48 9.09
CA TRP A 114 -1.98 -10.75 8.39
C TRP A 114 -0.65 -11.44 8.77
N GLY A 115 0.44 -10.70 8.79
CA GLY A 115 1.76 -11.22 9.19
C GLY A 115 1.76 -11.71 10.64
N ASP A 116 1.19 -10.93 11.54
CA ASP A 116 1.07 -11.27 12.96
C ASP A 116 0.27 -12.58 13.18
N ARG A 117 -0.79 -12.73 12.41
CA ARG A 117 -1.66 -13.92 12.52
C ARG A 117 -1.01 -15.21 12.01
N TYR A 118 -0.25 -15.14 10.91
CA TYR A 118 0.19 -16.33 10.18
C TYR A 118 1.69 -16.57 10.19
N LEU A 119 2.50 -15.57 10.52
CA LEU A 119 3.96 -15.60 10.42
C LEU A 119 4.68 -15.28 11.74
N SER A 120 3.94 -14.97 12.81
CA SER A 120 4.54 -14.73 14.13
C SER A 120 5.09 -16.00 14.75
N ASP A 121 6.15 -15.86 15.50
CA ASP A 121 6.71 -16.90 16.34
C ASP A 121 5.80 -17.19 17.55
N ARG A 122 6.19 -18.17 18.37
CA ARG A 122 5.44 -18.56 19.57
C ARG A 122 5.28 -17.44 20.60
N ASP A 123 6.18 -16.47 20.57
CA ASP A 123 6.18 -15.31 21.47
C ASP A 123 5.19 -14.21 21.02
N GLY A 124 4.53 -14.40 19.88
CA GLY A 124 3.57 -13.45 19.31
C GLY A 124 4.24 -12.31 18.50
N PRO A 125 3.44 -11.31 18.10
CA PRO A 125 3.95 -10.19 17.31
C PRO A 125 4.87 -9.28 18.14
N PRO A 126 5.95 -8.76 17.53
CA PRO A 126 6.93 -7.92 18.22
C PRO A 126 6.40 -6.52 18.57
N ILE A 127 5.30 -6.09 17.94
CA ILE A 127 4.73 -4.75 18.09
C ILE A 127 3.20 -4.84 18.06
N TYR A 128 2.53 -4.20 19.01
CA TYR A 128 1.09 -4.04 19.02
C TYR A 128 0.72 -2.61 18.65
N LEU A 129 -0.19 -2.44 17.70
CA LEU A 129 -0.79 -1.16 17.39
C LEU A 129 -2.10 -1.01 18.15
N THR A 130 -2.22 0.07 18.92
CA THR A 130 -3.40 0.36 19.75
C THR A 130 -3.90 1.79 19.48
N HIS A 131 -5.19 2.01 19.69
CA HIS A 131 -5.76 3.35 19.66
C HIS A 131 -5.30 4.14 20.88
N SER A 132 -4.63 5.28 20.66
CA SER A 132 -4.04 6.10 21.73
C SER A 132 -5.06 6.62 22.73
N GLY A 133 -6.34 6.75 22.34
CA GLY A 133 -7.40 7.28 23.21
C GLY A 133 -7.97 6.23 24.18
N CYS A 134 -8.05 4.95 23.81
CA CYS A 134 -8.68 3.91 24.64
C CYS A 134 -7.81 2.68 24.87
N GLY A 135 -6.63 2.58 24.23
CA GLY A 135 -5.72 1.44 24.39
C GLY A 135 -6.16 0.16 23.67
N ALA A 136 -7.30 0.14 22.98
CA ALA A 136 -7.77 -1.04 22.28
C ALA A 136 -6.89 -1.38 21.06
N PRO A 137 -6.62 -2.68 20.80
CA PRO A 137 -5.87 -3.10 19.61
C PRO A 137 -6.55 -2.65 18.32
N LEU A 138 -5.73 -2.29 17.31
CA LEU A 138 -6.25 -1.98 15.98
C LEU A 138 -6.62 -3.27 15.25
N GLN A 139 -7.72 -3.21 14.51
CA GLN A 139 -8.18 -4.28 13.62
C GLN A 139 -8.42 -3.71 12.24
N THR A 140 -8.19 -4.53 11.21
CA THR A 140 -8.55 -4.19 9.83
C THR A 140 -9.72 -5.04 9.38
N SER A 141 -10.73 -4.38 8.84
CA SER A 141 -11.89 -5.01 8.19
C SER A 141 -12.25 -4.22 6.92
N VAL A 142 -12.99 -4.86 6.04
CA VAL A 142 -13.47 -4.24 4.81
C VAL A 142 -14.94 -3.88 4.99
N HIS A 143 -15.29 -2.62 4.71
CA HIS A 143 -16.65 -2.13 4.78
C HIS A 143 -17.11 -1.59 3.43
N CYS A 144 -18.36 -1.82 3.07
CA CYS A 144 -18.98 -1.11 1.96
C CYS A 144 -19.33 0.33 2.37
N THR A 145 -19.66 1.19 1.41
CA THR A 145 -19.99 2.60 1.68
C THR A 145 -21.26 2.80 2.51
N ALA A 146 -22.08 1.75 2.69
CA ALA A 146 -23.23 1.76 3.59
C ALA A 146 -22.87 1.33 5.02
N GLY A 147 -21.58 1.03 5.29
CA GLY A 147 -21.09 0.71 6.62
C GLY A 147 -21.15 -0.78 7.00
N HIS A 148 -21.62 -1.66 6.11
CA HIS A 148 -21.62 -3.09 6.40
C HIS A 148 -20.20 -3.64 6.30
N GLU A 149 -19.77 -4.44 7.28
CA GLU A 149 -18.59 -5.27 7.15
C GLU A 149 -18.87 -6.38 6.13
N VAL A 150 -17.90 -6.65 5.25
CA VAL A 150 -18.08 -7.59 4.14
C VAL A 150 -16.92 -8.58 4.07
N THR A 151 -17.26 -9.81 3.73
CA THR A 151 -16.33 -10.92 3.50
C THR A 151 -16.02 -11.06 1.99
N VAL A 152 -15.09 -11.94 1.65
CA VAL A 152 -14.68 -12.13 0.25
C VAL A 152 -15.84 -12.71 -0.60
N ASP A 153 -16.63 -13.62 -0.06
CA ASP A 153 -17.78 -14.26 -0.72
C ASP A 153 -19.01 -13.33 -0.85
N GLU A 154 -19.08 -12.28 -0.02
CA GLU A 154 -20.08 -11.21 -0.13
C GLU A 154 -19.68 -10.09 -1.11
N THR A 155 -18.46 -10.18 -1.66
CA THR A 155 -17.92 -9.15 -2.55
C THR A 155 -18.16 -9.52 -4.02
N THR A 156 -18.57 -8.52 -4.81
CA THR A 156 -18.69 -8.64 -6.26
C THR A 156 -17.65 -7.78 -6.95
N ALA A 157 -16.96 -8.33 -7.94
CA ALA A 157 -16.06 -7.60 -8.81
C ALA A 157 -16.61 -7.51 -10.24
N GLU A 158 -16.53 -6.32 -10.84
CA GLU A 158 -16.91 -6.06 -12.24
C GLU A 158 -15.98 -5.00 -12.86
N VAL A 159 -15.84 -5.04 -14.17
CA VAL A 159 -15.04 -4.03 -14.89
C VAL A 159 -15.75 -2.68 -14.84
N SER A 160 -15.03 -1.62 -14.45
CA SER A 160 -15.60 -0.30 -14.37
C SER A 160 -16.14 0.18 -15.74
N PRO A 161 -17.25 0.96 -15.77
CA PRO A 161 -17.81 1.48 -17.03
C PRO A 161 -16.80 2.27 -17.87
N ARG A 162 -15.86 2.99 -17.23
CA ARG A 162 -14.79 3.74 -17.91
C ARG A 162 -13.82 2.82 -18.65
N GLN A 163 -13.46 1.69 -18.05
CA GLN A 163 -12.58 0.71 -18.70
C GLN A 163 -13.26 0.01 -19.87
N LEU A 164 -14.55 -0.30 -19.75
CA LEU A 164 -15.35 -0.85 -20.85
C LEU A 164 -15.43 0.11 -22.03
N ALA A 165 -15.61 1.41 -21.80
CA ALA A 165 -15.63 2.42 -22.85
C ALA A 165 -14.27 2.56 -23.54
N SER A 166 -13.16 2.56 -22.79
CA SER A 166 -11.80 2.64 -23.32
C SER A 166 -11.42 1.41 -24.17
N ALA A 167 -11.82 0.21 -23.76
CA ALA A 167 -11.60 -1.01 -24.49
C ALA A 167 -12.34 -1.04 -25.83
N ARG A 168 -13.58 -0.51 -25.87
CA ARG A 168 -14.36 -0.38 -27.12
C ARG A 168 -13.73 0.60 -28.11
N SER A 169 -13.21 1.75 -27.63
CA SER A 169 -12.56 2.73 -28.50
C SER A 169 -11.24 2.22 -29.11
N ARG A 170 -10.45 1.44 -28.37
CA ARG A 170 -9.22 0.82 -28.89
C ARG A 170 -9.51 -0.23 -29.97
N LYS A 171 -10.54 -1.07 -29.80
CA LYS A 171 -10.95 -2.05 -30.82
C LYS A 171 -11.45 -1.39 -32.11
N SER A 172 -12.09 -0.24 -32.04
CA SER A 172 -12.55 0.50 -33.23
C SER A 172 -11.41 1.19 -33.99
N SER A 173 -10.29 1.49 -33.34
CA SER A 173 -9.11 2.13 -33.95
C SER A 173 -8.17 1.13 -34.63
N SER A 174 -8.21 -0.17 -34.26
CA SER A 174 -7.35 -1.20 -34.84
C SER A 174 -7.93 -1.86 -36.09
N HIS A 175 -9.12 -1.47 -36.55
CA HIS A 175 -9.82 -1.96 -37.73
C HIS A 175 -9.91 -0.92 -38.87
N ARG A 176 -9.07 0.13 -38.82
CA ARG A 176 -8.96 1.12 -39.93
C ARG A 176 -7.61 1.04 -40.60
#